data_693a987c7a63ebde9a87f29728be0875
#
_entry.id   693a987c7a63ebde9a87f29728be0875
#
_cell.length_a   1.000
_cell.length_b   1.000
_cell.length_c   1.000
_cell.angle_alpha   90.00
_cell.angle_beta   90.00
_cell.angle_gamma   90.00
#
_symmetry.space_group_name_H-M   'P 1'
#
loop_
_entity.id
_entity.type
_entity.pdbx_description
1 polymer ?
#
loop_
_entity_poly.entity_id
_entity_poly.type
_entity_poly.pdbx_seq_one_letter_code
_entity_poly.pdbx_strand_id
1 'polypeptide(L)' 'MNNEVKQVIEKFKEVKNILKEIADKDEAIKYLVNETKLSKEDCSTAYDIIMKIGD' A
#
# COMPACT_ATOMS: atom_id res chain seq x y z
N MET A 1 -9.16 12.70 2.24
CA MET A 1 -8.36 11.48 2.45
C MET A 1 -7.81 11.54 3.86
N ASN A 2 -7.93 10.46 4.61
CA ASN A 2 -7.47 10.48 5.99
C ASN A 2 -5.96 10.29 6.07
N ASN A 3 -5.40 10.60 7.24
CA ASN A 3 -3.96 10.57 7.41
C ASN A 3 -3.40 9.16 7.29
N GLU A 4 -4.18 8.15 7.69
CA GLU A 4 -3.71 6.78 7.62
C GLU A 4 -3.50 6.34 6.19
N VAL A 5 -4.49 6.63 5.32
CA VAL A 5 -4.35 6.26 3.91
C VAL A 5 -3.17 7.00 3.28
N LYS A 6 -3.01 8.27 3.63
CA LYS A 6 -1.89 9.05 3.10
C LYS A 6 -0.55 8.46 3.51
N GLN A 7 -0.45 8.01 4.77
CA GLN A 7 0.78 7.39 5.25
C GLN A 7 1.10 6.11 4.47
N VAL A 8 0.08 5.31 4.16
CA VAL A 8 0.30 4.10 3.40
C VAL A 8 0.77 4.43 1.99
N ILE A 9 0.17 5.47 1.38
CA ILE A 9 0.58 5.87 0.04
C ILE A 9 2.06 6.28 0.03
N GLU A 10 2.48 7.03 1.03
CA GLU A 10 3.87 7.44 1.12
C GLU A 10 4.79 6.25 1.31
N LYS A 11 4.39 5.29 2.16
CA LYS A 11 5.17 4.08 2.34
C LYS A 11 5.23 3.26 1.06
N PHE A 12 4.11 3.19 0.35
CA PHE A 12 4.06 2.49 -0.93
C PHE A 12 5.15 3.03 -1.86
N LYS A 13 5.28 4.35 -1.92
CA LYS A 13 6.29 4.95 -2.80
C LYS A 13 7.70 4.57 -2.39
N GLU A 14 7.93 4.47 -1.08
CA GLU A 14 9.26 4.08 -0.59
C GLU A 14 9.60 2.64 -0.92
N VAL A 15 8.61 1.75 -0.87
CA VAL A 15 8.85 0.33 -1.07
C VAL A 15 8.35 -0.16 -2.41
N LYS A 16 8.18 0.75 -3.35
CA LYS A 16 7.62 0.41 -4.66
C LYS A 16 8.37 -0.72 -5.34
N ASN A 17 9.70 -0.70 -5.24
CA ASN A 17 10.49 -1.75 -5.89
C ASN A 17 10.24 -3.12 -5.27
N ILE A 18 10.03 -3.14 -3.95
CA ILE A 18 9.73 -4.39 -3.27
C ILE A 18 8.35 -4.88 -3.68
N LEU A 19 7.39 -3.96 -3.76
CA LEU A 19 6.02 -4.34 -4.11
C LEU A 19 5.91 -4.86 -5.54
N LYS A 20 6.77 -4.38 -6.43
CA LYS A 20 6.80 -4.89 -7.79
C LYS A 20 7.16 -6.37 -7.84
N GLU A 21 7.93 -6.83 -6.87
CA GLU A 21 8.31 -8.23 -6.80
C GLU A 21 7.20 -9.11 -6.25
N ILE A 22 6.20 -8.49 -5.64
CA ILE A 22 5.09 -9.23 -5.02
C ILE A 22 3.94 -9.28 -6.02
N ALA A 23 3.70 -10.48 -6.57
CA ALA A 23 2.68 -10.63 -7.61
C ALA A 23 1.26 -10.64 -7.05
N ASP A 24 1.10 -11.05 -5.80
CA ASP A 24 -0.20 -11.23 -5.19
C ASP A 24 -0.60 -9.97 -4.44
N LYS A 25 -1.79 -9.42 -4.78
CA LYS A 25 -2.30 -8.22 -4.13
C LYS A 25 -2.43 -8.40 -2.61
N ASP A 26 -2.94 -9.55 -2.19
CA ASP A 26 -3.12 -9.80 -0.77
C ASP A 26 -1.78 -9.78 -0.04
N GLU A 27 -0.75 -10.34 -0.65
CA GLU A 27 0.57 -10.33 -0.04
C GLU A 27 1.15 -8.92 0.01
N ALA A 28 0.91 -8.14 -1.02
CA ALA A 28 1.36 -6.75 -1.05
C ALA A 28 0.70 -5.95 0.08
N ILE A 29 -0.59 -6.16 0.26
CA ILE A 29 -1.31 -5.45 1.31
C ILE A 29 -0.81 -5.89 2.69
N LYS A 30 -0.54 -7.18 2.87
CA LYS A 30 0.03 -7.66 4.14
C LYS A 30 1.36 -6.98 4.43
N TYR A 31 2.17 -6.84 3.40
CA TYR A 31 3.46 -6.18 3.55
C TYR A 31 3.26 -4.74 4.03
N LEU A 32 2.32 -4.03 3.42
CA LEU A 32 2.06 -2.65 3.80
C LEU A 32 1.53 -2.56 5.24
N VAL A 33 0.65 -3.48 5.63
CA VAL A 33 0.16 -3.51 7.00
C VAL A 33 1.32 -3.70 7.97
N ASN A 34 2.22 -4.60 7.64
CA ASN A 34 3.37 -4.86 8.50
C ASN A 34 4.28 -3.65 8.63
N GLU A 35 4.48 -2.93 7.52
CA GLU A 35 5.40 -1.79 7.51
C GLU A 35 4.79 -0.56 8.16
N THR A 36 3.49 -0.33 7.97
CA THR A 36 2.86 0.89 8.46
C THR A 36 2.17 0.70 9.81
N LYS A 37 1.88 -0.55 10.17
CA LYS A 37 1.12 -0.87 11.37
C LYS A 37 -0.30 -0.32 11.31
N LEU A 38 -0.80 -0.03 10.13
CA LEU A 38 -2.14 0.46 9.93
C LEU A 38 -3.06 -0.68 9.52
N SER A 39 -4.36 -0.38 9.44
CA SER A 39 -5.34 -1.43 9.19
C SER A 39 -5.24 -1.97 7.76
N LYS A 40 -5.71 -3.19 7.57
CA LYS A 40 -5.76 -3.79 6.25
C LYS A 40 -6.64 -2.96 5.33
N GLU A 41 -7.73 -2.41 5.86
CA GLU A 41 -8.64 -1.58 5.08
C GLU A 41 -7.93 -0.34 4.55
N ASP A 42 -7.17 0.33 5.41
CA ASP A 42 -6.44 1.52 4.99
C ASP A 42 -5.39 1.18 3.94
N CYS A 43 -4.68 0.07 4.14
CA CYS A 43 -3.66 -0.34 3.18
C CYS A 43 -4.28 -0.73 1.85
N SER A 44 -5.42 -1.42 1.89
CA SER A 44 -6.11 -1.81 0.67
C SER A 44 -6.60 -0.59 -0.09
N THR A 45 -7.14 0.40 0.62
CA THR A 45 -7.62 1.63 0.00
C THR A 45 -6.46 2.34 -0.69
N ALA A 46 -5.33 2.46 -0.01
CA ALA A 46 -4.17 3.13 -0.58
C ALA A 46 -3.64 2.38 -1.79
N TYR A 47 -3.60 1.07 -1.71
CA TYR A 47 -3.16 0.24 -2.82
C TYR A 47 -4.02 0.48 -4.06
N ASP A 48 -5.35 0.49 -3.87
CA ASP A 48 -6.28 0.70 -4.97
C ASP A 48 -6.11 2.09 -5.58
N ILE A 49 -5.90 3.10 -4.74
CA ILE A 49 -5.70 4.46 -5.23
C ILE A 49 -4.48 4.53 -6.12
N ILE A 50 -3.38 3.95 -5.67
CA ILE A 50 -2.12 4.01 -6.42
C ILE A 50 -2.24 3.25 -7.73
N MET A 51 -2.86 2.07 -7.71
CA MET A 51 -3.02 1.27 -8.91
C MET A 51 -3.95 1.94 -9.90
N LYS A 52 -4.93 2.68 -9.40
CA LYS A 52 -5.88 3.38 -10.26
C LYS A 52 -5.23 4.57 -10.96
N ILE A 53 -4.29 5.22 -10.29
CA ILE A 53 -3.57 6.34 -10.88
C ILE A 53 -2.69 5.85 -12.02
N GLY A 54 -2.31 4.60 -11.95
CA GLY A 54 -1.77 4.01 -13.14
C GLY A 54 -0.29 4.11 -13.27
N ASP A 55 0.39 3.99 -12.40
CA ASP A 55 1.79 3.89 -12.66
C ASP A 55 2.56 3.34 -11.64
#